data_feb799b6ec4f408fd79d0724877448f6
#
_entry.id   feb799b6ec4f408fd79d0724877448f6
#
_cell.length_a   1.000
_cell.length_b   1.000
_cell.length_c   1.000
_cell.angle_alpha   90.00
_cell.angle_beta   90.00
_cell.angle_gamma   90.00
#
_symmetry.space_group_name_H-M   'P 1'
#
loop_
_entity.id
_entity.type
_entity.pdbx_description
1 polymer ?
#
loop_
_entity_poly.entity_id
_entity_poly.type
_entity_poly.pdbx_seq_one_letter_code
_entity_poly.pdbx_strand_id
1 'polypeptide(L)'
;MKLFDLHCDTLYECCETGKHLRENDLHVNRAAAQRYEHYVQFFALFCGAYPPESQKKKRSCLLDTPKDERLARLLATAEAEFRANEDWLTLCRSGEELTRAAESGKAAAFLSIEGAELLPEREGALDEAYDTGVRLVTLTWNYRSRFGCPSAIDQNEGLTDGGRQLVRALDEKGMLIDVSHLSDRGFWDVCEETARPFVATHSDSRALCRNSRNLTDEQFAEIAQRGGLVGINLYTPFLVRQSDSVLDDAIDHIERFIGMYGEKIVALGCDFDGCDQLPVGIEGLGDMYRLADRMLALGYREETVRGLFYDNAFAFIQKML
;
A
#
# COMPACT_ATOMS: atom_id res chain seq x y z
N MET A 1 21.70 2.05 2.41
CA MET A 1 20.42 1.82 3.11
C MET A 1 19.49 1.06 2.20
N LYS A 2 18.66 0.13 2.71
CA LYS A 2 17.60 -0.57 1.98
C LYS A 2 16.26 0.10 2.24
N LEU A 3 15.30 -0.06 1.33
CA LEU A 3 13.94 0.48 1.49
C LEU A 3 12.91 -0.52 0.99
N PHE A 4 11.87 -0.75 1.79
CA PHE A 4 10.68 -1.54 1.46
C PHE A 4 9.44 -0.66 1.71
N ASP A 5 8.68 -0.39 0.67
CA ASP A 5 7.46 0.39 0.73
C ASP A 5 6.24 -0.46 0.34
N LEU A 6 5.23 -0.42 1.20
CA LEU A 6 4.05 -1.30 1.09
C LEU A 6 2.99 -0.76 0.12
N HIS A 7 3.11 0.49 -0.37
CA HIS A 7 2.09 1.05 -1.25
C HIS A 7 2.58 2.21 -2.11
N CYS A 8 2.30 2.15 -3.41
CA CYS A 8 2.35 3.30 -4.32
C CYS A 8 1.39 3.13 -5.50
N ASP A 9 0.95 4.27 -6.08
CA ASP A 9 0.05 4.34 -7.23
C ASP A 9 0.75 4.62 -8.56
N THR A 10 2.06 4.45 -8.61
CA THR A 10 2.88 4.79 -9.79
C THR A 10 2.43 4.07 -11.07
N LEU A 11 1.96 2.82 -10.98
CA LEU A 11 1.43 2.11 -12.15
C LEU A 11 0.11 2.69 -12.66
N TYR A 12 -0.73 3.23 -11.76
CA TYR A 12 -1.92 3.99 -12.15
C TYR A 12 -1.51 5.24 -12.95
N GLU A 13 -0.55 6.02 -12.44
CA GLU A 13 -0.04 7.20 -13.13
C GLU A 13 0.61 6.85 -14.48
N CYS A 14 1.37 5.75 -14.57
CA CYS A 14 1.91 5.26 -15.84
C CYS A 14 0.77 4.93 -16.83
N CYS A 15 -0.28 4.27 -16.39
CA CYS A 15 -1.43 3.92 -17.22
C CYS A 15 -2.20 5.17 -17.71
N GLU A 16 -2.42 6.17 -16.84
CA GLU A 16 -3.19 7.38 -17.15
C GLU A 16 -2.41 8.37 -18.01
N THR A 17 -1.11 8.49 -17.79
CA THR A 17 -0.28 9.55 -18.39
C THR A 17 0.63 9.07 -19.52
N GLY A 18 0.85 7.76 -19.63
CA GLY A 18 1.82 7.17 -20.55
C GLY A 18 3.28 7.36 -20.12
N LYS A 19 3.53 7.76 -18.86
CA LYS A 19 4.87 7.81 -18.27
C LYS A 19 5.39 6.40 -18.00
N HIS A 20 6.69 6.26 -17.82
CA HIS A 20 7.37 4.97 -17.64
C HIS A 20 8.20 4.94 -16.36
N LEU A 21 8.30 3.79 -15.68
CA LEU A 21 9.08 3.62 -14.44
C LEU A 21 10.56 3.95 -14.61
N ARG A 22 11.11 3.79 -15.81
CA ARG A 22 12.54 4.05 -16.09
C ARG A 22 12.91 5.50 -15.92
N GLU A 23 12.09 6.40 -16.49
CA GLU A 23 12.32 7.84 -16.48
C GLU A 23 10.98 8.57 -16.45
N ASN A 24 10.74 9.29 -15.39
CA ASN A 24 9.54 10.09 -15.18
C ASN A 24 9.78 11.16 -14.11
N ASP A 25 8.81 12.04 -13.95
CA ASP A 25 8.70 13.09 -12.92
C ASP A 25 7.66 12.72 -11.83
N LEU A 26 7.37 11.43 -11.66
CA LEU A 26 6.56 10.87 -10.59
C LEU A 26 7.39 10.66 -9.33
N HIS A 27 6.73 10.30 -8.22
CA HIS A 27 7.42 10.04 -6.96
C HIS A 27 8.34 8.82 -7.02
N VAL A 28 7.99 7.79 -7.83
CA VAL A 28 8.77 6.56 -7.97
C VAL A 28 9.31 6.41 -9.39
N ASN A 29 10.64 6.29 -9.50
CA ASN A 29 11.34 6.02 -10.75
C ASN A 29 12.65 5.28 -10.49
N ARG A 30 13.29 4.79 -11.57
CA ARG A 30 14.54 4.04 -11.48
C ARG A 30 15.64 4.81 -10.76
N ALA A 31 15.84 6.11 -11.07
CA ALA A 31 16.91 6.89 -10.49
C ALA A 31 16.76 7.04 -8.97
N ALA A 32 15.53 7.23 -8.50
CA ALA A 32 15.22 7.26 -7.07
C ALA A 32 15.43 5.89 -6.41
N ALA A 33 14.97 4.81 -7.04
CA ALA A 33 15.12 3.43 -6.55
C ALA A 33 16.59 3.02 -6.42
N GLN A 34 17.45 3.43 -7.37
CA GLN A 34 18.89 3.13 -7.38
C GLN A 34 19.69 3.84 -6.28
N ARG A 35 19.08 4.73 -5.50
CA ARG A 35 19.71 5.30 -4.29
C ARG A 35 19.79 4.31 -3.14
N TYR A 36 19.05 3.20 -3.22
CA TYR A 36 18.96 2.17 -2.19
C TYR A 36 19.76 0.93 -2.60
N GLU A 37 20.43 0.30 -1.65
CA GLU A 37 21.15 -0.97 -1.86
C GLU A 37 20.22 -2.10 -2.29
N HIS A 38 19.00 -2.09 -1.78
CA HIS A 38 17.90 -2.92 -2.22
C HIS A 38 16.59 -2.15 -2.03
N TYR A 39 15.78 -2.13 -3.06
CA TYR A 39 14.47 -1.49 -3.06
C TYR A 39 13.38 -2.52 -3.30
N VAL A 40 12.30 -2.46 -2.51
CA VAL A 40 11.10 -3.29 -2.66
C VAL A 40 9.88 -2.40 -2.64
N GLN A 41 8.95 -2.62 -3.56
CA GLN A 41 7.72 -1.86 -3.68
C GLN A 41 6.52 -2.76 -3.94
N PHE A 42 5.43 -2.55 -3.20
CA PHE A 42 4.11 -2.95 -3.63
C PHE A 42 3.54 -1.87 -4.56
N PHE A 43 3.31 -2.22 -5.81
CA PHE A 43 2.67 -1.37 -6.81
C PHE A 43 1.18 -1.68 -6.84
N ALA A 44 0.37 -0.68 -6.54
CA ALA A 44 -1.07 -0.82 -6.58
C ALA A 44 -1.61 -0.79 -8.02
N LEU A 45 -2.48 -1.72 -8.31
CA LEU A 45 -3.40 -1.67 -9.43
C LEU A 45 -4.63 -0.94 -8.91
N PHE A 46 -4.71 0.34 -9.21
CA PHE A 46 -5.70 1.26 -8.73
C PHE A 46 -6.51 1.82 -9.90
N CYS A 47 -7.77 2.07 -9.68
CA CYS A 47 -8.60 2.80 -10.64
C CYS A 47 -9.40 3.81 -9.87
N GLY A 48 -8.95 5.06 -9.84
CA GLY A 48 -9.65 6.16 -9.21
C GLY A 48 -11.15 6.01 -9.42
N ALA A 49 -11.92 5.94 -8.35
CA ALA A 49 -13.32 5.66 -8.44
C ALA A 49 -14.04 6.82 -9.12
N TYR A 50 -15.22 6.53 -9.59
CA TYR A 50 -16.14 7.42 -10.27
C TYR A 50 -16.21 8.78 -9.57
N PRO A 51 -15.52 9.83 -10.07
CA PRO A 51 -15.77 11.16 -9.54
C PRO A 51 -17.25 11.47 -9.77
N PRO A 52 -17.91 12.16 -8.83
CA PRO A 52 -19.24 12.71 -9.09
C PRO A 52 -19.23 13.44 -10.44
N GLU A 53 -20.33 13.44 -11.17
CA GLU A 53 -20.40 14.04 -12.52
C GLU A 53 -19.84 15.47 -12.58
N SER A 54 -19.84 16.20 -11.46
CA SER A 54 -19.26 17.53 -11.29
C SER A 54 -17.73 17.58 -11.41
N GLN A 55 -17.01 16.47 -11.30
CA GLN A 55 -15.54 16.40 -11.35
C GLN A 55 -14.98 15.76 -12.63
N LYS A 56 -15.81 15.40 -13.61
CA LYS A 56 -15.42 14.80 -14.91
C LYS A 56 -14.59 15.74 -15.81
N LYS A 57 -13.66 16.53 -15.26
CA LYS A 57 -12.86 17.49 -16.04
C LYS A 57 -11.57 16.94 -16.64
N LYS A 58 -11.08 15.78 -16.24
CA LYS A 58 -9.93 15.12 -16.89
C LYS A 58 -10.39 13.85 -17.59
N ARG A 59 -10.00 13.68 -18.86
CA ARG A 59 -10.09 12.40 -19.54
C ARG A 59 -9.21 11.41 -18.76
N SER A 60 -9.79 10.30 -18.31
CA SER A 60 -9.10 9.20 -17.70
C SER A 60 -9.17 7.99 -18.62
N CYS A 61 -8.04 7.44 -18.99
CA CYS A 61 -8.01 6.28 -19.86
C CYS A 61 -8.65 5.05 -19.20
N LEU A 62 -8.56 4.96 -17.86
CA LEU A 62 -9.16 3.87 -17.10
C LEU A 62 -10.67 4.07 -16.93
N LEU A 63 -11.14 5.31 -16.68
CA LEU A 63 -12.58 5.58 -16.57
C LEU A 63 -13.31 5.43 -17.92
N ASP A 64 -12.62 5.71 -19.02
CA ASP A 64 -13.13 5.48 -20.38
C ASP A 64 -13.09 3.98 -20.77
N THR A 65 -12.36 3.14 -20.04
CA THR A 65 -12.31 1.68 -20.21
C THR A 65 -13.51 1.03 -19.52
N PRO A 66 -14.18 0.04 -20.14
CA PRO A 66 -15.23 -0.73 -19.50
C PRO A 66 -14.79 -1.29 -18.14
N LYS A 67 -15.68 -1.24 -17.14
CA LYS A 67 -15.36 -1.60 -15.76
C LYS A 67 -14.63 -2.95 -15.66
N ASP A 68 -15.13 -3.97 -16.34
CA ASP A 68 -14.60 -5.34 -16.29
C ASP A 68 -13.24 -5.52 -17.03
N GLU A 69 -12.82 -4.51 -17.79
CA GLU A 69 -11.55 -4.52 -18.53
C GLU A 69 -10.45 -3.68 -17.86
N ARG A 70 -10.77 -2.91 -16.81
CA ARG A 70 -9.83 -1.98 -16.16
C ARG A 70 -8.66 -2.72 -15.51
N LEU A 71 -8.94 -3.80 -14.78
CA LEU A 71 -7.89 -4.62 -14.17
C LEU A 71 -6.97 -5.20 -15.25
N ALA A 72 -7.51 -5.72 -16.34
CA ALA A 72 -6.70 -6.25 -17.45
C ALA A 72 -5.81 -5.17 -18.07
N ARG A 73 -6.31 -3.94 -18.21
CA ARG A 73 -5.52 -2.81 -18.71
C ARG A 73 -4.38 -2.45 -17.77
N LEU A 74 -4.62 -2.37 -16.45
CA LEU A 74 -3.59 -2.10 -15.45
C LEU A 74 -2.54 -3.21 -15.40
N LEU A 75 -2.97 -4.47 -15.47
CA LEU A 75 -2.06 -5.63 -15.55
C LEU A 75 -1.19 -5.59 -16.80
N ALA A 76 -1.75 -5.21 -17.94
CA ALA A 76 -0.98 -5.04 -19.18
C ALA A 76 0.05 -3.91 -19.07
N THR A 77 -0.30 -2.80 -18.40
CA THR A 77 0.63 -1.71 -18.09
C THR A 77 1.76 -2.22 -17.18
N ALA A 78 1.42 -2.92 -16.09
CA ALA A 78 2.40 -3.49 -15.17
C ALA A 78 3.37 -4.45 -15.87
N GLU A 79 2.84 -5.35 -16.70
CA GLU A 79 3.65 -6.30 -17.47
C GLU A 79 4.61 -5.58 -18.43
N ALA A 80 4.13 -4.57 -19.15
CA ALA A 80 4.95 -3.77 -20.06
C ALA A 80 6.07 -3.03 -19.33
N GLU A 81 5.74 -2.39 -18.19
CA GLU A 81 6.71 -1.67 -17.36
C GLU A 81 7.75 -2.62 -16.76
N PHE A 82 7.35 -3.76 -16.20
CA PHE A 82 8.30 -4.69 -15.61
C PHE A 82 9.20 -5.34 -16.66
N ARG A 83 8.69 -5.64 -17.84
CA ARG A 83 9.49 -6.14 -18.97
C ARG A 83 10.50 -5.08 -19.46
N ALA A 84 10.09 -3.81 -19.58
CA ALA A 84 10.97 -2.72 -19.99
C ALA A 84 12.07 -2.40 -18.96
N ASN A 85 11.91 -2.87 -17.72
CA ASN A 85 12.79 -2.58 -16.59
C ASN A 85 13.44 -3.85 -16.01
N GLU A 86 13.39 -4.99 -16.71
CA GLU A 86 13.90 -6.29 -16.22
C GLU A 86 15.39 -6.30 -15.89
N ASP A 87 16.15 -5.30 -16.37
CA ASP A 87 17.57 -5.12 -16.06
C ASP A 87 17.81 -4.68 -14.60
N TRP A 88 16.83 -4.08 -13.92
CA TRP A 88 16.98 -3.58 -12.56
C TRP A 88 15.84 -3.93 -11.60
N LEU A 89 14.66 -4.30 -12.10
CA LEU A 89 13.44 -4.58 -11.33
C LEU A 89 12.89 -5.96 -11.69
N THR A 90 12.40 -6.71 -10.72
CA THR A 90 11.77 -8.02 -10.96
C THR A 90 10.46 -8.15 -10.20
N LEU A 91 9.42 -8.68 -10.86
CA LEU A 91 8.16 -9.03 -10.20
C LEU A 91 8.37 -10.26 -9.33
N CYS A 92 8.04 -10.16 -8.05
CA CYS A 92 8.06 -11.22 -7.06
C CYS A 92 6.63 -11.67 -6.71
N ARG A 93 6.45 -12.97 -6.51
CA ARG A 93 5.18 -13.61 -6.14
C ARG A 93 5.25 -14.37 -4.82
N SER A 94 6.46 -14.43 -4.24
CA SER A 94 6.71 -15.16 -2.99
C SER A 94 7.89 -14.57 -2.23
N GLY A 95 8.03 -14.92 -0.94
CA GLY A 95 9.18 -14.56 -0.12
C GLY A 95 10.50 -15.16 -0.65
N GLU A 96 10.44 -16.32 -1.32
CA GLU A 96 11.61 -16.92 -1.95
C GLU A 96 12.08 -16.09 -3.15
N GLU A 97 11.14 -15.60 -4.00
CA GLU A 97 11.47 -14.72 -5.13
C GLU A 97 12.00 -13.37 -4.64
N LEU A 98 11.48 -12.83 -3.54
CA LEU A 98 11.99 -11.63 -2.87
C LEU A 98 13.46 -11.82 -2.44
N THR A 99 13.78 -12.97 -1.84
CA THR A 99 15.16 -13.29 -1.44
C THR A 99 16.09 -13.35 -2.65
N ARG A 100 15.68 -14.03 -3.71
CA ARG A 100 16.46 -14.10 -4.97
C ARG A 100 16.68 -12.73 -5.61
N ALA A 101 15.66 -11.85 -5.57
CA ALA A 101 15.80 -10.49 -6.06
C ALA A 101 16.89 -9.73 -5.27
N ALA A 102 16.88 -9.83 -3.92
CA ALA A 102 17.88 -9.20 -3.07
C ALA A 102 19.29 -9.73 -3.34
N GLU A 103 19.45 -11.04 -3.51
CA GLU A 103 20.73 -11.69 -3.83
C GLU A 103 21.27 -11.30 -5.22
N SER A 104 20.37 -11.06 -6.18
CA SER A 104 20.74 -10.65 -7.54
C SER A 104 21.05 -9.15 -7.68
N GLY A 105 20.81 -8.36 -6.62
CA GLY A 105 20.97 -6.91 -6.63
C GLY A 105 19.91 -6.17 -7.43
N LYS A 106 18.79 -6.83 -7.79
CA LYS A 106 17.65 -6.19 -8.44
C LYS A 106 16.65 -5.68 -7.39
N ALA A 107 15.98 -4.60 -7.70
CA ALA A 107 14.78 -4.20 -6.97
C ALA A 107 13.67 -5.24 -7.13
N ALA A 108 12.81 -5.37 -6.12
CA ALA A 108 11.67 -6.27 -6.14
C ALA A 108 10.36 -5.49 -6.24
N ALA A 109 9.48 -5.93 -7.13
CA ALA A 109 8.10 -5.46 -7.24
C ALA A 109 7.13 -6.52 -6.77
N PHE A 110 6.10 -6.13 -6.04
CA PHE A 110 4.89 -6.92 -5.81
C PHE A 110 3.70 -6.19 -6.41
N LEU A 111 2.67 -6.92 -6.81
CA LEU A 111 1.40 -6.34 -7.26
C LEU A 111 0.35 -6.45 -6.16
N SER A 112 -0.35 -5.35 -5.94
CA SER A 112 -1.57 -5.29 -5.13
C SER A 112 -2.74 -4.78 -5.96
N ILE A 113 -3.96 -5.11 -5.56
CA ILE A 113 -5.18 -4.44 -6.04
C ILE A 113 -5.63 -3.48 -4.94
N GLU A 114 -5.76 -2.20 -5.27
CA GLU A 114 -6.34 -1.23 -4.36
C GLU A 114 -7.79 -0.95 -4.74
N GLY A 115 -8.70 -1.42 -3.85
CA GLY A 115 -10.13 -1.48 -4.10
C GLY A 115 -10.53 -2.75 -4.85
N ALA A 116 -11.03 -3.73 -4.11
CA ALA A 116 -11.45 -5.03 -4.66
C ALA A 116 -12.54 -4.91 -5.75
N GLU A 117 -13.19 -3.75 -5.86
CA GLU A 117 -14.14 -3.44 -6.95
C GLU A 117 -13.52 -3.46 -8.35
N LEU A 118 -12.18 -3.47 -8.45
CA LEU A 118 -11.47 -3.71 -9.71
C LEU A 118 -11.60 -5.14 -10.21
N LEU A 119 -11.83 -6.11 -9.33
CA LEU A 119 -12.07 -7.49 -9.76
C LEU A 119 -13.32 -7.55 -10.64
N PRO A 120 -13.25 -8.11 -11.85
CA PRO A 120 -14.43 -8.31 -12.70
C PRO A 120 -15.54 -9.11 -12.01
N GLU A 121 -16.79 -8.82 -12.34
CA GLU A 121 -17.96 -9.50 -11.76
C GLU A 121 -18.21 -10.85 -12.46
N ARG A 122 -17.26 -11.74 -12.39
CA ARG A 122 -17.32 -13.09 -12.97
C ARG A 122 -16.53 -14.09 -12.14
N GLU A 123 -16.90 -15.35 -12.26
CA GLU A 123 -16.17 -16.46 -11.64
C GLU A 123 -14.71 -16.52 -12.16
N GLY A 124 -13.80 -16.90 -11.31
CA GLY A 124 -12.36 -17.02 -11.63
C GLY A 124 -11.58 -15.70 -11.67
N ALA A 125 -12.22 -14.52 -11.51
CA ALA A 125 -11.52 -13.24 -11.57
C ALA A 125 -10.39 -13.10 -10.54
N LEU A 126 -10.57 -13.63 -9.33
CA LEU A 126 -9.53 -13.66 -8.30
C LEU A 126 -8.40 -14.63 -8.66
N ASP A 127 -8.73 -15.80 -9.25
CA ASP A 127 -7.75 -16.77 -9.69
C ASP A 127 -6.83 -16.18 -10.77
N GLU A 128 -7.41 -15.51 -11.75
CA GLU A 128 -6.64 -14.82 -12.80
C GLU A 128 -5.75 -13.71 -12.25
N ALA A 129 -6.24 -12.91 -11.29
CA ALA A 129 -5.43 -11.90 -10.63
C ALA A 129 -4.24 -12.54 -9.88
N TYR A 130 -4.47 -13.65 -9.18
CA TYR A 130 -3.42 -14.40 -8.50
C TYR A 130 -2.38 -14.96 -9.48
N ASP A 131 -2.83 -15.57 -10.57
CA ASP A 131 -1.96 -16.19 -11.59
C ASP A 131 -1.10 -15.13 -12.31
N THR A 132 -1.61 -13.91 -12.48
CA THR A 132 -0.84 -12.78 -13.04
C THR A 132 0.16 -12.18 -12.06
N GLY A 133 0.10 -12.53 -10.78
CA GLY A 133 1.10 -12.14 -9.78
C GLY A 133 0.61 -11.20 -8.69
N VAL A 134 -0.69 -10.87 -8.65
CA VAL A 134 -1.26 -10.12 -7.51
C VAL A 134 -1.14 -10.95 -6.24
N ARG A 135 -0.67 -10.32 -5.15
CA ARG A 135 -0.47 -10.99 -3.85
C ARG A 135 -1.13 -10.29 -2.68
N LEU A 136 -1.69 -9.12 -2.90
CA LEU A 136 -2.36 -8.33 -1.87
C LEU A 136 -3.62 -7.69 -2.45
N VAL A 137 -4.69 -7.63 -1.65
CA VAL A 137 -5.94 -6.95 -2.03
C VAL A 137 -6.39 -6.05 -0.90
N THR A 138 -6.48 -4.74 -1.19
CA THR A 138 -7.18 -3.76 -0.36
C THR A 138 -8.68 -3.88 -0.62
N LEU A 139 -9.46 -4.18 0.41
CA LEU A 139 -10.86 -4.61 0.25
C LEU A 139 -11.79 -3.53 -0.30
N THR A 140 -11.54 -2.26 0.04
CA THR A 140 -12.28 -1.10 -0.45
C THR A 140 -11.34 0.06 -0.74
N TRP A 141 -11.69 0.93 -1.67
CA TRP A 141 -11.12 2.27 -1.75
C TRP A 141 -12.08 3.29 -1.09
N ASN A 142 -12.40 4.41 -1.69
CA ASN A 142 -13.17 5.49 -1.06
C ASN A 142 -14.67 5.47 -1.36
N TYR A 143 -15.20 4.43 -2.03
CA TYR A 143 -16.61 4.30 -2.39
C TYR A 143 -17.18 2.95 -1.97
N ARG A 144 -18.50 2.93 -1.71
CA ARG A 144 -19.19 1.66 -1.49
C ARG A 144 -19.03 0.74 -2.69
N SER A 145 -18.69 -0.48 -2.44
CA SER A 145 -18.57 -1.52 -3.46
C SER A 145 -19.44 -2.73 -3.08
N ARG A 146 -19.45 -3.73 -3.97
CA ARG A 146 -20.08 -5.03 -3.68
C ARG A 146 -19.38 -5.79 -2.53
N PHE A 147 -18.23 -5.31 -2.05
CA PHE A 147 -17.46 -5.97 -0.99
C PHE A 147 -17.58 -5.29 0.37
N GLY A 148 -17.85 -4.01 0.43
CA GLY A 148 -17.96 -3.32 1.70
C GLY A 148 -18.08 -1.80 1.61
N CYS A 149 -18.08 -1.20 2.80
CA CYS A 149 -18.12 0.23 2.98
C CYS A 149 -16.75 0.75 3.41
N PRO A 150 -16.22 1.80 2.74
CA PRO A 150 -14.97 2.42 3.14
C PRO A 150 -15.15 3.42 4.29
N SER A 151 -14.05 3.72 4.96
CA SER A 151 -13.95 4.69 6.05
C SER A 151 -14.40 6.12 5.68
N ALA A 152 -14.29 6.46 4.39
CA ALA A 152 -14.69 7.77 3.87
C ALA A 152 -16.21 7.97 3.80
N ILE A 153 -17.02 6.90 3.89
CA ILE A 153 -18.47 6.94 3.71
C ILE A 153 -19.20 6.73 5.03
N ASP A 154 -19.03 5.58 5.69
CA ASP A 154 -19.68 5.28 6.96
C ASP A 154 -18.86 4.26 7.77
N GLN A 155 -18.48 4.64 8.99
CA GLN A 155 -17.68 3.79 9.87
C GLN A 155 -18.48 2.63 10.50
N ASN A 156 -19.83 2.70 10.48
CA ASN A 156 -20.69 1.69 11.09
C ASN A 156 -21.20 0.64 10.10
N GLU A 157 -20.97 0.84 8.80
CA GLU A 157 -21.30 -0.12 7.75
C GLU A 157 -20.05 -0.92 7.38
N GLY A 158 -20.15 -2.25 7.43
CA GLY A 158 -19.00 -3.14 7.26
C GLY A 158 -18.92 -3.82 5.88
N LEU A 159 -18.43 -5.06 5.91
CA LEU A 159 -18.37 -5.93 4.75
C LEU A 159 -19.78 -6.40 4.34
N THR A 160 -19.99 -6.54 3.05
CA THR A 160 -21.13 -7.29 2.52
C THR A 160 -20.87 -8.80 2.62
N ASP A 161 -21.89 -9.62 2.30
CA ASP A 161 -21.69 -11.07 2.15
C ASP A 161 -20.61 -11.38 1.09
N GLY A 162 -20.57 -10.62 -0.01
CA GLY A 162 -19.52 -10.74 -1.01
C GLY A 162 -18.12 -10.38 -0.49
N GLY A 163 -18.03 -9.37 0.40
CA GLY A 163 -16.79 -9.01 1.06
C GLY A 163 -16.29 -10.09 2.01
N ARG A 164 -17.19 -10.67 2.82
CA ARG A 164 -16.85 -11.80 3.69
C ARG A 164 -16.38 -13.03 2.90
N GLN A 165 -17.04 -13.33 1.78
CA GLN A 165 -16.60 -14.39 0.87
C GLN A 165 -15.23 -14.11 0.27
N LEU A 166 -14.96 -12.85 -0.13
CA LEU A 166 -13.66 -12.45 -0.66
C LEU A 166 -12.55 -12.61 0.38
N VAL A 167 -12.77 -12.18 1.64
CA VAL A 167 -11.80 -12.38 2.73
C VAL A 167 -11.42 -13.85 2.86
N ARG A 168 -12.40 -14.75 2.90
CA ARG A 168 -12.15 -16.20 2.96
C ARG A 168 -11.37 -16.71 1.74
N ALA A 169 -11.75 -16.27 0.54
CA ALA A 169 -11.07 -16.68 -0.70
C ALA A 169 -9.61 -16.18 -0.77
N LEU A 170 -9.32 -14.97 -0.29
CA LEU A 170 -7.96 -14.45 -0.16
C LEU A 170 -7.15 -15.28 0.84
N ASP A 171 -7.77 -15.64 1.96
CA ASP A 171 -7.16 -16.45 3.00
C ASP A 171 -6.79 -17.86 2.49
N GLU A 172 -7.71 -18.53 1.80
CA GLU A 172 -7.50 -19.84 1.17
C GLU A 172 -6.38 -19.82 0.13
N LYS A 173 -6.23 -18.73 -0.62
CA LYS A 173 -5.17 -18.54 -1.62
C LYS A 173 -3.82 -18.13 -1.04
N GLY A 174 -3.76 -17.80 0.24
CA GLY A 174 -2.55 -17.26 0.86
C GLY A 174 -2.23 -15.82 0.44
N MET A 175 -3.18 -15.10 -0.14
CA MET A 175 -3.03 -13.68 -0.46
C MET A 175 -3.11 -12.82 0.79
N LEU A 176 -2.44 -11.66 0.76
CA LEU A 176 -2.53 -10.70 1.85
C LEU A 176 -3.82 -9.89 1.76
N ILE A 177 -4.45 -9.71 2.90
CA ILE A 177 -5.62 -8.85 3.08
C ILE A 177 -5.14 -7.50 3.60
N ASP A 178 -5.50 -6.42 2.92
CA ASP A 178 -5.23 -5.05 3.36
C ASP A 178 -6.52 -4.36 3.81
N VAL A 179 -6.47 -3.83 5.02
CA VAL A 179 -7.59 -3.11 5.65
C VAL A 179 -7.49 -1.58 5.52
N SER A 180 -6.47 -1.08 4.81
CA SER A 180 -6.43 0.34 4.45
C SER A 180 -7.74 0.73 3.74
N HIS A 181 -8.23 1.95 3.94
CA HIS A 181 -9.50 2.47 3.45
C HIS A 181 -10.78 1.85 4.05
N LEU A 182 -10.71 0.72 4.73
CA LEU A 182 -11.88 0.02 5.23
C LEU A 182 -12.53 0.78 6.40
N SER A 183 -13.84 0.73 6.52
CA SER A 183 -14.58 1.27 7.68
C SER A 183 -14.21 0.55 8.98
N ASP A 184 -14.48 1.18 10.12
CA ASP A 184 -14.24 0.56 11.43
C ASP A 184 -15.03 -0.75 11.58
N ARG A 185 -16.30 -0.78 11.16
CA ARG A 185 -17.09 -2.01 11.19
C ARG A 185 -16.50 -3.06 10.25
N GLY A 186 -16.10 -2.69 9.03
CA GLY A 186 -15.47 -3.58 8.07
C GLY A 186 -14.17 -4.19 8.59
N PHE A 187 -13.38 -3.42 9.32
CA PHE A 187 -12.18 -3.93 9.98
C PHE A 187 -12.51 -5.08 10.95
N TRP A 188 -13.51 -4.91 11.81
CA TRP A 188 -13.90 -5.96 12.74
C TRP A 188 -14.57 -7.15 12.04
N ASP A 189 -15.27 -6.92 10.93
CA ASP A 189 -15.78 -8.01 10.07
C ASP A 189 -14.64 -8.85 9.49
N VAL A 190 -13.50 -8.24 9.07
CA VAL A 190 -12.31 -9.00 8.66
C VAL A 190 -11.78 -9.85 9.82
N CYS A 191 -11.73 -9.29 11.03
CA CYS A 191 -11.30 -10.02 12.22
C CYS A 191 -12.18 -11.25 12.54
N GLU A 192 -13.47 -11.20 12.19
CA GLU A 192 -14.41 -12.32 12.33
C GLU A 192 -14.16 -13.40 11.26
N GLU A 193 -13.72 -13.04 10.06
CA GLU A 193 -13.61 -13.94 8.90
C GLU A 193 -12.25 -14.63 8.77
N THR A 194 -11.16 -14.07 9.30
CA THR A 194 -9.83 -14.68 9.24
C THR A 194 -9.10 -14.63 10.56
N ALA A 195 -8.34 -15.68 10.86
CA ALA A 195 -7.39 -15.71 11.97
C ALA A 195 -5.94 -15.40 11.52
N ARG A 196 -5.69 -15.33 10.19
CA ARG A 196 -4.35 -15.03 9.67
C ARG A 196 -3.96 -13.57 9.92
N PRO A 197 -2.65 -13.28 9.97
CA PRO A 197 -2.17 -11.90 9.92
C PRO A 197 -2.67 -11.18 8.67
N PHE A 198 -3.08 -9.93 8.83
CA PHE A 198 -3.42 -9.03 7.74
C PHE A 198 -2.69 -7.69 7.92
N VAL A 199 -2.74 -6.81 6.96
CA VAL A 199 -1.98 -5.56 6.94
C VAL A 199 -2.88 -4.34 6.82
N ALA A 200 -2.37 -3.20 7.28
CA ALA A 200 -2.80 -1.89 6.82
C ALA A 200 -1.61 -1.29 6.07
N THR A 201 -1.63 -1.36 4.74
CA THR A 201 -0.46 -1.02 3.93
C THR A 201 -0.05 0.43 4.05
N HIS A 202 -1.02 1.36 4.28
CA HIS A 202 -0.79 2.80 4.32
C HIS A 202 -1.82 3.49 5.25
N SER A 203 -1.59 3.41 6.56
CA SER A 203 -2.50 3.97 7.58
C SER A 203 -1.75 4.47 8.81
N ASP A 204 -2.20 5.60 9.36
CA ASP A 204 -1.57 6.28 10.48
C ASP A 204 -2.39 6.16 11.78
N SER A 205 -1.98 6.86 12.84
CA SER A 205 -2.65 6.85 14.12
C SER A 205 -3.79 7.88 14.19
N ARG A 206 -5.03 7.42 14.43
CA ARG A 206 -6.19 8.28 14.64
C ARG A 206 -6.12 9.08 15.93
N ALA A 207 -5.34 8.62 16.90
CA ALA A 207 -5.13 9.33 18.14
C ALA A 207 -4.33 10.65 17.95
N LEU A 208 -3.40 10.66 16.98
CA LEU A 208 -2.60 11.84 16.65
C LEU A 208 -3.31 12.72 15.61
N CYS A 209 -3.79 12.15 14.54
CA CYS A 209 -4.57 12.87 13.54
C CYS A 209 -5.95 12.23 13.38
N ARG A 210 -6.98 12.94 13.82
CA ARG A 210 -8.37 12.46 13.82
C ARG A 210 -8.95 12.46 12.41
N ASN A 211 -8.51 11.49 11.62
CA ASN A 211 -8.98 11.20 10.27
C ASN A 211 -9.60 9.79 10.25
N SER A 212 -10.70 9.61 9.52
CA SER A 212 -11.38 8.31 9.41
C SER A 212 -10.51 7.23 8.74
N ARG A 213 -9.53 7.64 7.92
CA ARG A 213 -8.56 6.75 7.27
C ARG A 213 -7.52 6.17 8.22
N ASN A 214 -7.31 6.82 9.37
CA ASN A 214 -6.33 6.40 10.36
C ASN A 214 -6.90 5.33 11.29
N LEU A 215 -6.02 4.44 11.76
CA LEU A 215 -6.35 3.34 12.67
C LEU A 215 -6.62 3.87 14.08
N THR A 216 -7.62 3.30 14.74
CA THR A 216 -7.74 3.44 16.20
C THR A 216 -6.66 2.62 16.90
N ASP A 217 -6.44 2.92 18.19
CA ASP A 217 -5.48 2.18 19.00
C ASP A 217 -5.86 0.68 19.10
N GLU A 218 -7.17 0.38 19.16
CA GLU A 218 -7.70 -0.98 19.22
C GLU A 218 -7.48 -1.74 17.89
N GLN A 219 -7.66 -1.05 16.75
CA GLN A 219 -7.40 -1.65 15.43
C GLN A 219 -5.90 -1.95 15.26
N PHE A 220 -5.04 -1.01 15.65
CA PHE A 220 -3.60 -1.23 15.63
C PHE A 220 -3.19 -2.39 16.54
N ALA A 221 -3.76 -2.45 17.75
CA ALA A 221 -3.55 -3.53 18.70
C ALA A 221 -3.91 -4.90 18.11
N GLU A 222 -5.03 -5.00 17.42
CA GLU A 222 -5.50 -6.23 16.80
C GLU A 222 -4.56 -6.69 15.67
N ILE A 223 -4.14 -5.77 14.78
CA ILE A 223 -3.15 -6.08 13.74
C ILE A 223 -1.85 -6.61 14.38
N ALA A 224 -1.37 -5.93 15.42
CA ALA A 224 -0.15 -6.31 16.13
C ALA A 224 -0.24 -7.68 16.79
N GLN A 225 -1.34 -7.98 17.49
CA GLN A 225 -1.56 -9.26 18.19
C GLN A 225 -1.63 -10.43 17.22
N ARG A 226 -2.14 -10.21 16.02
CA ARG A 226 -2.17 -11.21 14.93
C ARG A 226 -0.81 -11.38 14.24
N GLY A 227 0.18 -10.52 14.55
CA GLY A 227 1.47 -10.51 13.87
C GLY A 227 1.39 -9.94 12.45
N GLY A 228 0.45 -9.02 12.24
CA GLY A 228 0.31 -8.24 11.01
C GLY A 228 1.32 -7.10 10.91
N LEU A 229 1.13 -6.20 9.95
CA LEU A 229 2.05 -5.09 9.68
C LEU A 229 1.26 -3.82 9.33
N VAL A 230 1.78 -2.66 9.76
CA VAL A 230 1.20 -1.35 9.45
C VAL A 230 2.25 -0.49 8.75
N GLY A 231 1.93 -0.01 7.55
CA GLY A 231 2.72 0.95 6.80
C GLY A 231 2.30 2.39 7.13
N ILE A 232 3.28 3.22 7.46
CA ILE A 232 3.08 4.67 7.70
C ILE A 232 2.83 5.36 6.37
N ASN A 233 1.69 6.04 6.28
CA ASN A 233 1.32 6.87 5.14
C ASN A 233 1.99 8.26 5.25
N LEU A 234 2.40 8.83 4.13
CA LEU A 234 3.01 10.17 4.10
C LEU A 234 2.06 11.25 3.61
N TYR A 235 0.79 10.95 3.42
CA TYR A 235 -0.19 11.95 3.02
C TYR A 235 -0.46 12.95 4.14
N THR A 236 -0.10 14.22 3.93
CA THR A 236 -0.21 15.28 4.94
C THR A 236 -1.54 15.30 5.71
N PRO A 237 -2.73 15.16 5.07
CA PRO A 237 -4.02 15.15 5.80
C PRO A 237 -4.22 13.97 6.77
N PHE A 238 -3.40 12.92 6.68
CA PHE A 238 -3.44 11.79 7.61
C PHE A 238 -2.45 11.96 8.76
N LEU A 239 -1.37 12.72 8.54
CA LEU A 239 -0.37 13.03 9.56
C LEU A 239 -0.83 14.17 10.46
N VAL A 240 -1.30 15.27 9.87
CA VAL A 240 -1.69 16.47 10.62
C VAL A 240 -2.99 17.06 10.08
N ARG A 241 -3.65 17.88 10.93
CA ARG A 241 -4.84 18.65 10.52
C ARG A 241 -4.52 20.04 9.95
N GLN A 242 -3.25 20.39 9.89
CA GLN A 242 -2.75 21.65 9.36
C GLN A 242 -2.48 21.53 7.85
N SER A 243 -2.15 22.63 7.19
CA SER A 243 -1.92 22.66 5.75
C SER A 243 -0.65 21.95 5.31
N ASP A 244 0.40 21.94 6.15
CA ASP A 244 1.69 21.36 5.83
C ASP A 244 2.12 20.42 6.97
N SER A 245 2.68 19.27 6.60
CA SER A 245 3.36 18.35 7.54
C SER A 245 4.87 18.42 7.35
N VAL A 246 5.60 18.03 8.39
CA VAL A 246 7.05 17.89 8.40
C VAL A 246 7.44 16.45 8.75
N LEU A 247 8.71 16.11 8.63
CA LEU A 247 9.19 14.74 8.93
C LEU A 247 8.87 14.29 10.36
N ASP A 248 8.89 15.23 11.31
CA ASP A 248 8.60 14.92 12.72
C ASP A 248 7.15 14.48 12.92
N ASP A 249 6.21 15.00 12.13
CA ASP A 249 4.81 14.54 12.20
C ASP A 249 4.68 13.07 11.82
N ALA A 250 5.39 12.61 10.79
CA ALA A 250 5.42 11.19 10.44
C ALA A 250 6.13 10.35 11.53
N ILE A 251 7.21 10.89 12.12
CA ILE A 251 7.94 10.24 13.22
C ILE A 251 7.06 10.10 14.46
N ASP A 252 6.21 11.07 14.77
CA ASP A 252 5.26 10.99 15.89
C ASP A 252 4.30 9.80 15.74
N HIS A 253 3.80 9.54 14.51
CA HIS A 253 2.97 8.37 14.22
C HIS A 253 3.75 7.06 14.37
N ILE A 254 4.99 7.02 13.89
CA ILE A 254 5.90 5.88 14.04
C ILE A 254 6.15 5.61 15.52
N GLU A 255 6.51 6.64 16.29
CA GLU A 255 6.81 6.53 17.72
C GLU A 255 5.61 6.04 18.52
N ARG A 256 4.41 6.55 18.19
CA ARG A 256 3.18 6.10 18.84
C ARG A 256 2.98 4.59 18.64
N PHE A 257 3.09 4.11 17.44
CA PHE A 257 2.89 2.69 17.13
C PHE A 257 3.98 1.81 17.77
N ILE A 258 5.24 2.24 17.67
CA ILE A 258 6.36 1.55 18.34
C ILE A 258 6.16 1.50 19.86
N GLY A 259 5.73 2.59 20.45
CA GLY A 259 5.47 2.68 21.89
C GLY A 259 4.35 1.78 22.38
N MET A 260 3.38 1.43 21.51
CA MET A 260 2.27 0.54 21.87
C MET A 260 2.62 -0.95 21.83
N TYR A 261 3.31 -1.41 20.76
CA TYR A 261 3.53 -2.84 20.51
C TYR A 261 4.94 -3.19 20.04
N GLY A 262 5.88 -2.24 20.05
CA GLY A 262 7.27 -2.45 19.68
C GLY A 262 7.55 -2.22 18.19
N GLU A 263 8.81 -2.33 17.83
CA GLU A 263 9.36 -1.84 16.57
C GLU A 263 9.02 -2.71 15.34
N LYS A 264 8.66 -3.99 15.55
CA LYS A 264 8.60 -5.00 14.46
C LYS A 264 7.34 -4.98 13.60
N ILE A 265 6.33 -4.21 13.99
CA ILE A 265 5.01 -4.18 13.35
C ILE A 265 4.77 -2.91 12.56
N VAL A 266 5.75 -2.02 12.48
CA VAL A 266 5.67 -0.77 11.74
C VAL A 266 6.63 -0.84 10.55
N ALA A 267 6.15 -0.39 9.39
CA ALA A 267 6.90 -0.30 8.14
C ALA A 267 6.55 1.01 7.42
N LEU A 268 7.03 1.19 6.21
CA LEU A 268 6.64 2.29 5.33
C LEU A 268 5.51 1.85 4.39
N GLY A 269 4.59 2.75 4.13
CA GLY A 269 3.52 2.63 3.14
C GLY A 269 3.21 4.02 2.63
N CYS A 270 4.18 4.59 1.88
CA CYS A 270 4.30 6.02 1.65
C CYS A 270 3.15 6.63 0.85
N ASP A 271 2.40 5.80 0.13
CA ASP A 271 1.30 6.23 -0.74
C ASP A 271 1.78 7.18 -1.86
N PHE A 272 3.01 6.92 -2.35
CA PHE A 272 3.60 7.67 -3.44
C PHE A 272 2.74 7.60 -4.70
N ASP A 273 2.60 8.74 -5.37
CA ASP A 273 1.75 8.96 -6.54
C ASP A 273 0.24 8.85 -6.27
N GLY A 274 -0.19 8.40 -5.06
CA GLY A 274 -1.56 8.50 -4.55
C GLY A 274 -1.81 9.78 -3.72
N CYS A 275 -0.74 10.44 -3.29
CA CYS A 275 -0.77 11.67 -2.49
C CYS A 275 -0.42 12.90 -3.32
N ASP A 276 -1.16 14.00 -3.11
CA ASP A 276 -0.84 15.33 -3.67
C ASP A 276 -0.10 16.25 -2.69
N GLN A 277 0.07 15.83 -1.42
CA GLN A 277 0.76 16.58 -0.37
C GLN A 277 1.59 15.64 0.51
N LEU A 278 2.90 15.75 0.39
CA LEU A 278 3.89 15.04 1.20
C LEU A 278 4.49 15.95 2.27
N PRO A 279 5.12 15.40 3.32
CA PRO A 279 5.84 16.20 4.32
C PRO A 279 6.91 17.08 3.68
N VAL A 280 7.06 18.31 4.18
CA VAL A 280 8.07 19.25 3.69
C VAL A 280 9.46 18.59 3.69
N GLY A 281 10.10 18.61 2.52
CA GLY A 281 11.40 18.00 2.29
C GLY A 281 11.37 16.60 1.68
N ILE A 282 10.19 16.01 1.48
CA ILE A 282 9.98 14.78 0.70
C ILE A 282 9.28 15.15 -0.62
N GLU A 283 9.93 14.91 -1.74
CA GLU A 283 9.38 15.08 -3.09
C GLU A 283 9.11 13.73 -3.77
N GLY A 284 9.44 12.62 -3.08
CA GLY A 284 9.25 11.25 -3.56
C GLY A 284 10.24 10.28 -2.94
N LEU A 285 10.29 9.09 -3.51
CA LEU A 285 11.13 7.97 -3.06
C LEU A 285 12.59 8.36 -2.82
N GLY A 286 13.13 9.23 -3.69
CA GLY A 286 14.54 9.64 -3.61
C GLY A 286 14.93 10.41 -2.34
N ASP A 287 13.98 10.91 -1.58
CA ASP A 287 14.21 11.74 -0.39
C ASP A 287 13.97 10.99 0.93
N MET A 288 13.58 9.72 0.90
CA MET A 288 13.26 8.96 2.12
C MET A 288 14.45 8.79 3.08
N TYR A 289 15.69 8.94 2.59
CA TYR A 289 16.86 9.00 3.46
C TYR A 289 16.79 10.15 4.48
N ARG A 290 16.08 11.25 4.17
CA ARG A 290 15.90 12.39 5.07
C ARG A 290 15.08 12.01 6.31
N LEU A 291 14.08 11.15 6.15
CA LEU A 291 13.31 10.62 7.28
C LEU A 291 14.21 9.73 8.16
N ALA A 292 15.04 8.86 7.55
CA ALA A 292 15.99 8.04 8.27
C ALA A 292 17.02 8.88 9.03
N ASP A 293 17.63 9.86 8.38
CA ASP A 293 18.59 10.79 8.98
C ASP A 293 17.97 11.59 10.13
N ARG A 294 16.71 12.02 9.98
CA ARG A 294 15.99 12.74 11.04
C ARG A 294 15.74 11.83 12.26
N MET A 295 15.32 10.58 12.05
CA MET A 295 15.15 9.62 13.15
C MET A 295 16.48 9.37 13.89
N LEU A 296 17.58 9.17 13.15
CA LEU A 296 18.91 9.01 13.76
C LEU A 296 19.33 10.26 14.55
N ALA A 297 19.07 11.46 14.03
CA ALA A 297 19.34 12.71 14.73
C ALA A 297 18.50 12.90 16.00
N LEU A 298 17.30 12.32 16.08
CA LEU A 298 16.46 12.24 17.26
C LEU A 298 16.90 11.16 18.25
N GLY A 299 17.90 10.34 17.90
CA GLY A 299 18.47 9.32 18.79
C GLY A 299 17.87 7.93 18.66
N TYR A 300 17.10 7.65 17.60
CA TYR A 300 16.67 6.28 17.31
C TYR A 300 17.88 5.42 16.96
N ARG A 301 17.85 4.15 17.36
CA ARG A 301 18.90 3.19 17.02
C ARG A 301 18.88 2.88 15.52
N GLU A 302 20.05 2.66 14.92
CA GLU A 302 20.15 2.24 13.52
C GLU A 302 19.32 0.99 13.20
N GLU A 303 19.24 0.05 14.17
CA GLU A 303 18.42 -1.15 14.04
C GLU A 303 16.94 -0.85 13.94
N THR A 304 16.43 0.11 14.74
CA THR A 304 15.03 0.57 14.69
C THR A 304 14.72 1.20 13.33
N VAL A 305 15.60 2.10 12.85
CA VAL A 305 15.45 2.74 11.54
C VAL A 305 15.49 1.69 10.42
N ARG A 306 16.47 0.77 10.45
CA ARG A 306 16.57 -0.31 9.47
C ARG A 306 15.34 -1.24 9.51
N GLY A 307 14.83 -1.53 10.71
CA GLY A 307 13.59 -2.29 10.91
C GLY A 307 12.42 -1.66 10.18
N LEU A 308 12.15 -0.38 10.46
CA LEU A 308 11.07 0.41 9.85
C LEU A 308 11.19 0.47 8.32
N PHE A 309 12.40 0.77 7.84
CA PHE A 309 12.64 1.02 6.42
C PHE A 309 12.69 -0.26 5.58
N TYR A 310 12.97 -1.43 6.18
CA TYR A 310 13.14 -2.63 5.38
C TYR A 310 12.89 -3.95 6.12
N ASP A 311 13.58 -4.20 7.25
CA ASP A 311 13.68 -5.56 7.80
C ASP A 311 12.31 -6.09 8.27
N ASN A 312 11.43 -5.25 8.80
CA ASN A 312 10.10 -5.64 9.29
C ASN A 312 9.21 -6.14 8.14
N ALA A 313 9.10 -5.35 7.08
CA ALA A 313 8.31 -5.72 5.90
C ALA A 313 8.93 -6.93 5.19
N PHE A 314 10.24 -6.97 5.05
CA PHE A 314 10.94 -8.09 4.42
C PHE A 314 10.67 -9.42 5.15
N ALA A 315 10.84 -9.44 6.48
CA ALA A 315 10.58 -10.62 7.30
C ALA A 315 9.10 -11.04 7.28
N PHE A 316 8.18 -10.06 7.29
CA PHE A 316 6.74 -10.33 7.19
C PHE A 316 6.39 -10.97 5.84
N ILE A 317 6.85 -10.42 4.73
CA ILE A 317 6.57 -10.95 3.39
C ILE A 317 7.19 -12.32 3.18
N GLN A 318 8.42 -12.54 3.66
CA GLN A 318 9.04 -13.88 3.62
C GLN A 318 8.23 -14.95 4.35
N LYS A 319 7.53 -14.58 5.41
CA LYS A 319 6.71 -15.50 6.20
C LYS A 319 5.34 -15.73 5.58
N MET A 320 4.79 -14.72 4.92
CA MET A 320 3.38 -14.72 4.51
C MET A 320 3.16 -15.15 3.06
N LEU A 321 4.13 -14.92 2.18
CA LEU A 321 4.14 -15.24 0.76
C LEU A 321 5.26 -16.23 0.40
#